data_cf3f7104090bd5cf9f640f3e3fd14854
#
_entry.id   cf3f7104090bd5cf9f640f3e3fd14854
#
_cell.length_a   1.000
_cell.length_b   1.000
_cell.length_c   1.000
_cell.angle_alpha   90.00
_cell.angle_beta   90.00
_cell.angle_gamma   90.00
#
_symmetry.space_group_name_H-M   'P 1'
#
loop_
_entity.id
_entity.type
_entity.pdbx_description
1 polymer ?
#
loop_
_entity_poly.entity_id
_entity_poly.type
_entity_poly.pdbx_seq_one_letter_code
_entity_poly.pdbx_strand_id
1 'polypeptide(L)'
;MMSQSAAGRVIAVLGPTNTGKTHLAIERMLGHRTGMIGFPLRLLARENYERILRLKGANAVALLTGEEKIIPKHPSYFVCTVESMPLDRRVEFLAIDEIQLCADPDRGHVFTDRLLHARGASETMFLGAETIKPLLRRLVPEVEFISRPRFSELTYTGPRKLTRLSPRSAIVAFSAADVYSIAEMVRRQRGGAAVVLGALSPRTRNAQVGLYQAGEVDYLVATDAIGMGLNMDVDHVAFAALRKFDGRAPRGLEASEVAQIAGRAGRHMNDGTFGTTGDIGGLEPDIVEAVESHAFQPLKTLQWRNAELRFTSVEALQGSLNRHPDRPGLIRSRDADDQLALQALARDEEVLKRAGSPDHVRLLWDVCQIPDFRKSLAEQHTRLLGAIFRHLTSPGRRLPADWLDAQVKRIDRTDGEMDTLITRIANVRTWTYVSHRADWVADPLAWQERTRAIEDRLSDALHERLTQ
;
A
#
# COMPACT_ATOMS: atom_id res chain seq x y z
N MET A 1 -32.77 30.29 8.09
CA MET A 1 -31.60 30.00 8.96
C MET A 1 -31.21 28.55 8.73
N MET A 2 -30.30 28.28 7.79
CA MET A 2 -29.74 26.95 7.61
C MET A 2 -28.71 26.78 8.73
N SER A 3 -28.93 25.79 9.59
CA SER A 3 -27.98 25.32 10.60
C SER A 3 -26.65 25.04 9.92
N GLN A 4 -25.61 25.83 10.25
CA GLN A 4 -24.24 25.43 9.99
C GLN A 4 -24.03 24.10 10.72
N SER A 5 -24.01 23.00 9.97
CA SER A 5 -23.52 21.71 10.47
C SER A 5 -22.13 21.98 11.03
N ALA A 6 -21.96 21.85 12.33
CA ALA A 6 -20.65 21.98 12.97
C ALA A 6 -19.70 21.05 12.23
N ALA A 7 -18.68 21.62 11.61
CA ALA A 7 -17.64 20.82 10.94
C ALA A 7 -17.06 19.86 11.98
N GLY A 8 -16.99 18.57 11.64
CA GLY A 8 -16.46 17.55 12.55
C GLY A 8 -15.02 17.91 12.95
N ARG A 9 -14.60 17.50 14.13
CA ARG A 9 -13.26 17.74 14.67
C ARG A 9 -12.19 17.10 13.78
N VAL A 10 -11.12 17.82 13.47
CA VAL A 10 -9.99 17.29 12.69
C VAL A 10 -8.75 17.20 13.57
N ILE A 11 -8.17 16.03 13.70
CA ILE A 11 -7.03 15.74 14.57
C ILE A 11 -5.90 15.11 13.75
N ALA A 12 -4.67 15.57 13.95
CA ALA A 12 -3.48 14.88 13.46
C ALA A 12 -2.69 14.30 14.64
N VAL A 13 -2.54 12.97 14.66
CA VAL A 13 -1.74 12.24 15.64
C VAL A 13 -0.41 11.93 15.00
N LEU A 14 0.61 12.66 15.37
CA LEU A 14 1.94 12.60 14.76
C LEU A 14 2.98 12.08 15.74
N GLY A 15 3.98 11.40 15.18
CA GLY A 15 5.10 10.86 15.97
C GLY A 15 5.79 9.69 15.28
N PRO A 16 6.83 9.15 15.92
CA PRO A 16 7.62 8.03 15.44
C PRO A 16 6.81 6.78 15.14
N THR A 17 7.42 5.86 14.42
CA THR A 17 6.90 4.50 14.22
C THR A 17 6.76 3.79 15.56
N ASN A 18 5.78 2.93 15.66
CA ASN A 18 5.54 2.06 16.83
C ASN A 18 5.15 2.79 18.13
N THR A 19 4.44 3.91 18.01
CA THR A 19 3.95 4.71 19.16
C THR A 19 2.43 4.55 19.42
N GLY A 20 1.81 3.52 18.85
CA GLY A 20 0.41 3.20 19.10
C GLY A 20 -0.62 4.11 18.40
N LYS A 21 -0.23 4.90 17.39
CA LYS A 21 -1.14 5.80 16.65
C LYS A 21 -2.31 5.07 16.02
N THR A 22 -2.04 4.00 15.29
CA THR A 22 -3.06 3.19 14.61
C THR A 22 -4.01 2.54 15.62
N HIS A 23 -3.48 2.08 16.76
CA HIS A 23 -4.30 1.52 17.83
C HIS A 23 -5.28 2.55 18.38
N LEU A 24 -4.80 3.76 18.68
CA LEU A 24 -5.62 4.86 19.13
C LEU A 24 -6.74 5.19 18.13
N ALA A 25 -6.43 5.25 16.83
CA ALA A 25 -7.42 5.55 15.80
C ALA A 25 -8.52 4.46 15.73
N ILE A 26 -8.13 3.19 15.83
CA ILE A 26 -9.08 2.07 15.83
C ILE A 26 -9.99 2.13 17.08
N GLU A 27 -9.43 2.34 18.25
CA GLU A 27 -10.23 2.48 19.48
C GLU A 27 -11.23 3.63 19.38
N ARG A 28 -10.79 4.78 18.88
CA ARG A 28 -11.70 5.91 18.68
C ARG A 28 -12.77 5.61 17.63
N MET A 29 -12.41 4.99 16.52
CA MET A 29 -13.36 4.57 15.49
C MET A 29 -14.45 3.65 16.06
N LEU A 30 -14.05 2.68 16.86
CA LEU A 30 -14.99 1.73 17.46
C LEU A 30 -15.88 2.34 18.57
N GLY A 31 -15.55 3.53 19.04
CA GLY A 31 -16.39 4.36 19.92
C GLY A 31 -17.49 5.13 19.19
N HIS A 32 -17.39 5.27 17.87
CA HIS A 32 -18.43 5.86 17.02
C HIS A 32 -19.36 4.78 16.46
N ARG A 33 -20.57 5.15 16.05
CA ARG A 33 -21.54 4.20 15.47
C ARG A 33 -21.09 3.71 14.09
N THR A 34 -20.43 4.59 13.32
CA THR A 34 -19.91 4.27 12.01
C THR A 34 -18.51 4.85 11.85
N GLY A 35 -17.64 4.15 11.14
CA GLY A 35 -16.29 4.61 10.92
C GLY A 35 -15.62 4.03 9.66
N MET A 36 -14.58 4.72 9.21
CA MET A 36 -13.77 4.32 8.07
C MET A 36 -12.30 4.61 8.37
N ILE A 37 -11.43 3.67 8.03
CA ILE A 37 -9.99 3.86 8.16
C ILE A 37 -9.28 3.40 6.89
N GLY A 38 -8.43 4.28 6.33
CA GLY A 38 -7.59 4.01 5.18
C GLY A 38 -6.14 3.72 5.57
N PHE A 39 -5.64 2.59 5.11
CA PHE A 39 -4.26 2.13 5.33
C PHE A 39 -3.41 2.25 4.06
N PRO A 40 -2.09 2.44 4.19
CA PRO A 40 -1.19 2.54 3.04
C PRO A 40 -0.98 1.21 2.31
N LEU A 41 -1.21 0.10 2.99
CA LEU A 41 -0.97 -1.25 2.47
C LEU A 41 -2.18 -2.16 2.70
N ARG A 42 -2.47 -2.98 1.70
CA ARG A 42 -3.47 -4.04 1.76
C ARG A 42 -3.31 -4.94 3.00
N LEU A 43 -2.08 -5.23 3.34
CA LEU A 43 -1.73 -6.07 4.47
C LEU A 43 -2.19 -5.51 5.80
N LEU A 44 -1.92 -4.23 6.01
CA LEU A 44 -2.37 -3.51 7.20
C LEU A 44 -3.89 -3.45 7.27
N ALA A 45 -4.52 -3.19 6.14
CA ALA A 45 -5.98 -3.22 6.06
C ALA A 45 -6.50 -4.60 6.46
N ARG A 46 -5.93 -5.68 5.94
CA ARG A 46 -6.34 -7.06 6.26
C ARG A 46 -6.11 -7.41 7.73
N GLU A 47 -4.95 -7.13 8.29
CA GLU A 47 -4.63 -7.41 9.70
C GLU A 47 -5.59 -6.67 10.65
N ASN A 48 -5.82 -5.39 10.39
CA ASN A 48 -6.72 -4.60 11.22
C ASN A 48 -8.19 -4.96 11.00
N TYR A 49 -8.58 -5.37 9.78
CA TYR A 49 -9.90 -5.95 9.53
C TYR A 49 -10.13 -7.19 10.38
N GLU A 50 -9.20 -8.14 10.41
CA GLU A 50 -9.31 -9.37 11.21
C GLU A 50 -9.38 -9.07 12.73
N ARG A 51 -8.64 -8.06 13.18
CA ARG A 51 -8.70 -7.58 14.55
C ARG A 51 -10.07 -7.02 14.90
N ILE A 52 -10.62 -6.14 14.06
CA ILE A 52 -11.92 -5.51 14.29
C ILE A 52 -13.05 -6.54 14.13
N LEU A 53 -12.91 -7.47 13.19
CA LEU A 53 -13.82 -8.59 12.98
C LEU A 53 -14.02 -9.41 14.28
N ARG A 54 -12.91 -9.72 14.98
CA ARG A 54 -12.96 -10.43 16.27
C ARG A 54 -13.67 -9.63 17.37
N LEU A 55 -13.60 -8.31 17.33
CA LEU A 55 -14.20 -7.43 18.32
C LEU A 55 -15.69 -7.11 18.05
N LYS A 56 -16.08 -6.97 16.79
CA LYS A 56 -17.40 -6.46 16.38
C LYS A 56 -18.25 -7.47 15.59
N GLY A 57 -17.65 -8.57 15.14
CA GLY A 57 -18.33 -9.61 14.36
C GLY A 57 -18.40 -9.31 12.85
N ALA A 58 -18.67 -10.36 12.07
CA ALA A 58 -18.60 -10.34 10.61
C ALA A 58 -19.62 -9.41 9.93
N ASN A 59 -20.75 -9.15 10.57
CA ASN A 59 -21.81 -8.30 10.01
C ASN A 59 -21.53 -6.80 10.15
N ALA A 60 -20.58 -6.42 11.02
CA ALA A 60 -20.31 -5.03 11.34
C ALA A 60 -19.16 -4.42 10.52
N VAL A 61 -18.29 -5.23 9.95
CA VAL A 61 -17.02 -4.78 9.38
C VAL A 61 -16.89 -5.15 7.91
N ALA A 62 -16.55 -4.18 7.09
CA ALA A 62 -16.20 -4.37 5.68
C ALA A 62 -14.68 -4.23 5.46
N LEU A 63 -14.14 -4.99 4.51
CA LEU A 63 -12.79 -4.85 3.99
C LEU A 63 -12.85 -4.44 2.52
N LEU A 64 -12.21 -3.33 2.15
CA LEU A 64 -12.12 -2.86 0.77
C LEU A 64 -10.65 -2.59 0.40
N THR A 65 -10.14 -3.40 -0.47
CA THR A 65 -8.82 -3.20 -1.11
C THR A 65 -8.96 -3.33 -2.62
N GLY A 66 -7.90 -3.08 -3.37
CA GLY A 66 -7.90 -3.29 -4.82
C GLY A 66 -8.16 -4.74 -5.24
N GLU A 67 -7.88 -5.70 -4.36
CA GLU A 67 -7.92 -7.13 -4.63
C GLU A 67 -8.91 -7.91 -3.77
N GLU A 68 -9.39 -7.33 -2.68
CA GLU A 68 -10.37 -7.93 -1.78
C GLU A 68 -11.52 -6.97 -1.49
N LYS A 69 -12.73 -7.48 -1.57
CA LYS A 69 -13.94 -6.80 -1.13
C LYS A 69 -14.78 -7.75 -0.32
N ILE A 70 -14.86 -7.51 0.98
CA ILE A 70 -15.73 -8.23 1.91
C ILE A 70 -16.71 -7.20 2.47
N ILE A 71 -17.94 -7.18 1.96
CA ILE A 71 -18.93 -6.19 2.33
C ILE A 71 -20.18 -6.91 2.84
N PRO A 72 -20.40 -6.95 4.17
CA PRO A 72 -21.64 -7.48 4.73
C PRO A 72 -22.82 -6.56 4.38
N LYS A 73 -24.03 -7.02 4.68
CA LYS A 73 -25.25 -6.34 4.26
C LYS A 73 -25.40 -4.90 4.80
N HIS A 74 -24.97 -4.70 6.06
CA HIS A 74 -25.04 -3.41 6.75
C HIS A 74 -23.79 -3.14 7.59
N PRO A 75 -22.63 -2.89 6.97
CA PRO A 75 -21.41 -2.67 7.72
C PRO A 75 -21.45 -1.30 8.42
N SER A 76 -21.00 -1.27 9.66
CA SER A 76 -20.79 -0.03 10.42
C SER A 76 -19.38 0.51 10.25
N TYR A 77 -18.41 -0.37 10.03
CA TYR A 77 -17.00 -0.02 9.97
C TYR A 77 -16.38 -0.49 8.64
N PHE A 78 -15.61 0.41 8.01
CA PHE A 78 -14.93 0.16 6.74
C PHE A 78 -13.43 0.21 6.96
N VAL A 79 -12.76 -0.90 6.74
CA VAL A 79 -11.30 -1.01 6.74
C VAL A 79 -10.83 -1.08 5.29
N CYS A 80 -10.04 -0.12 4.85
CA CYS A 80 -9.73 0.07 3.45
C CYS A 80 -8.24 0.28 3.22
N THR A 81 -7.76 0.04 2.00
CA THR A 81 -6.60 0.80 1.52
C THR A 81 -7.05 2.21 1.17
N VAL A 82 -6.14 3.19 1.26
CA VAL A 82 -6.47 4.62 1.01
C VAL A 82 -7.07 4.82 -0.38
N GLU A 83 -6.58 4.09 -1.37
CA GLU A 83 -7.09 4.12 -2.75
C GLU A 83 -8.53 3.58 -2.87
N SER A 84 -8.89 2.62 -2.03
CA SER A 84 -10.18 1.91 -2.11
C SER A 84 -11.25 2.46 -1.17
N MET A 85 -10.97 3.57 -0.48
CA MET A 85 -11.94 4.19 0.43
C MET A 85 -13.21 4.63 -0.32
N PRO A 86 -14.42 4.17 0.09
CA PRO A 86 -15.68 4.56 -0.51
C PRO A 86 -16.12 5.95 0.00
N LEU A 87 -15.64 7.01 -0.61
CA LEU A 87 -15.84 8.40 -0.16
C LEU A 87 -17.27 8.92 -0.36
N ASP A 88 -18.10 8.21 -1.11
CA ASP A 88 -19.53 8.45 -1.25
C ASP A 88 -20.33 8.06 0.01
N ARG A 89 -19.74 7.25 0.89
CA ARG A 89 -20.34 6.85 2.15
C ARG A 89 -20.01 7.82 3.27
N ARG A 90 -21.04 8.35 3.91
CA ARG A 90 -20.89 9.19 5.10
C ARG A 90 -20.72 8.31 6.34
N VAL A 91 -19.65 8.56 7.10
CA VAL A 91 -19.36 7.90 8.38
C VAL A 91 -19.12 8.97 9.46
N GLU A 92 -19.35 8.63 10.73
CA GLU A 92 -19.10 9.53 11.86
C GLU A 92 -17.61 9.78 12.07
N PHE A 93 -16.80 8.72 11.98
CA PHE A 93 -15.34 8.77 12.14
C PHE A 93 -14.64 8.39 10.86
N LEU A 94 -13.60 9.15 10.48
CA LEU A 94 -12.74 8.81 9.35
C LEU A 94 -11.27 8.98 9.75
N ALA A 95 -10.44 7.98 9.45
CA ALA A 95 -9.00 8.07 9.68
C ALA A 95 -8.19 7.68 8.43
N ILE A 96 -7.00 8.29 8.31
CA ILE A 96 -6.02 7.94 7.28
C ILE A 96 -4.68 7.72 7.96
N ASP A 97 -4.13 6.53 7.79
CA ASP A 97 -2.84 6.16 8.34
C ASP A 97 -1.69 6.53 7.39
N GLU A 98 -0.52 6.82 7.95
CA GLU A 98 0.71 7.22 7.25
C GLU A 98 0.51 8.43 6.32
N ILE A 99 -0.12 9.49 6.85
CA ILE A 99 -0.50 10.68 6.05
C ILE A 99 0.70 11.40 5.41
N GLN A 100 1.94 11.24 5.90
CA GLN A 100 3.13 11.78 5.26
C GLN A 100 3.36 11.20 3.86
N LEU A 101 2.71 10.09 3.51
CA LEU A 101 2.71 9.56 2.14
C LEU A 101 2.05 10.48 1.11
N CYS A 102 1.43 11.58 1.53
CA CYS A 102 1.05 12.67 0.63
C CYS A 102 2.25 13.20 -0.19
N ALA A 103 3.48 13.05 0.29
CA ALA A 103 4.69 13.43 -0.42
C ALA A 103 5.25 12.33 -1.34
N ASP A 104 4.71 11.11 -1.29
CA ASP A 104 5.16 10.00 -2.13
C ASP A 104 4.99 10.32 -3.63
N PRO A 105 6.04 10.17 -4.46
CA PRO A 105 5.99 10.57 -5.87
C PRO A 105 4.95 9.81 -6.71
N ASP A 106 4.63 8.56 -6.35
CA ASP A 106 3.73 7.70 -7.13
C ASP A 106 2.30 7.73 -6.60
N ARG A 107 2.14 7.63 -5.28
CA ARG A 107 0.83 7.47 -4.62
C ARG A 107 0.35 8.71 -3.87
N GLY A 108 1.23 9.68 -3.68
CA GLY A 108 0.98 10.83 -2.81
C GLY A 108 -0.24 11.64 -3.20
N HIS A 109 -0.55 11.74 -4.49
CA HIS A 109 -1.74 12.43 -4.97
C HIS A 109 -3.05 11.85 -4.43
N VAL A 110 -3.12 10.53 -4.21
CA VAL A 110 -4.30 9.88 -3.61
C VAL A 110 -4.43 10.25 -2.14
N PHE A 111 -3.33 10.18 -1.38
CA PHE A 111 -3.32 10.59 0.03
C PHE A 111 -3.66 12.07 0.19
N THR A 112 -3.13 12.92 -0.68
CA THR A 112 -3.42 14.38 -0.67
C THR A 112 -4.88 14.65 -0.99
N ASP A 113 -5.48 13.92 -1.91
CA ASP A 113 -6.92 14.02 -2.19
C ASP A 113 -7.76 13.70 -0.94
N ARG A 114 -7.42 12.62 -0.23
CA ARG A 114 -8.08 12.25 1.03
C ARG A 114 -7.85 13.29 2.12
N LEU A 115 -6.62 13.79 2.24
CA LEU A 115 -6.28 14.87 3.18
C LEU A 115 -7.14 16.11 2.98
N LEU A 116 -7.34 16.51 1.74
CA LEU A 116 -8.07 17.74 1.41
C LEU A 116 -9.59 17.57 1.43
N HIS A 117 -10.11 16.40 1.05
CA HIS A 117 -11.54 16.24 0.77
C HIS A 117 -12.27 15.22 1.65
N ALA A 118 -11.58 14.24 2.26
CA ALA A 118 -12.23 13.22 3.07
C ALA A 118 -12.43 13.70 4.52
N ARG A 119 -13.66 13.61 5.01
CA ARG A 119 -14.03 14.01 6.39
C ARG A 119 -15.05 13.04 6.99
N GLY A 120 -14.84 12.69 8.25
CA GLY A 120 -15.88 12.11 9.10
C GLY A 120 -16.87 13.18 9.56
N ALA A 121 -18.12 12.82 9.73
CA ALA A 121 -19.16 13.77 10.16
C ALA A 121 -18.90 14.33 11.58
N SER A 122 -18.34 13.51 12.47
CA SER A 122 -18.02 13.89 13.85
C SER A 122 -16.54 14.10 14.07
N GLU A 123 -15.70 13.24 13.49
CA GLU A 123 -14.25 13.30 13.70
C GLU A 123 -13.47 12.77 12.49
N THR A 124 -12.39 13.47 12.18
CA THR A 124 -11.40 13.03 11.19
C THR A 124 -10.03 12.94 11.87
N MET A 125 -9.30 11.86 11.65
CA MET A 125 -7.99 11.63 12.25
C MET A 125 -6.93 11.30 11.19
N PHE A 126 -5.89 12.11 11.14
CA PHE A 126 -4.71 11.85 10.31
C PHE A 126 -3.58 11.31 11.19
N LEU A 127 -3.02 10.17 10.83
CA LEU A 127 -1.93 9.52 11.58
C LEU A 127 -0.65 9.57 10.74
N GLY A 128 0.48 9.86 11.35
CA GLY A 128 1.73 9.85 10.59
C GLY A 128 2.95 10.44 11.30
N ALA A 129 3.95 10.77 10.50
CA ALA A 129 5.20 11.35 10.97
C ALA A 129 5.07 12.87 11.15
N GLU A 130 5.88 13.45 12.05
CA GLU A 130 5.87 14.89 12.31
C GLU A 130 6.35 15.74 11.13
N THR A 131 7.03 15.14 10.17
CA THR A 131 7.56 15.83 8.98
C THR A 131 6.49 16.55 8.16
N ILE A 132 5.24 16.08 8.20
CA ILE A 132 4.12 16.71 7.46
C ILE A 132 3.47 17.90 8.21
N LYS A 133 3.76 18.08 9.48
CA LYS A 133 3.08 19.05 10.37
C LYS A 133 3.00 20.48 9.82
N PRO A 134 4.07 21.07 9.24
CA PRO A 134 3.99 22.43 8.68
C PRO A 134 3.00 22.54 7.52
N LEU A 135 2.92 21.50 6.66
CA LEU A 135 1.99 21.48 5.54
C LEU A 135 0.55 21.24 6.00
N LEU A 136 0.33 20.40 7.01
CA LEU A 136 -0.99 20.22 7.62
C LEU A 136 -1.53 21.55 8.18
N ARG A 137 -0.74 22.32 8.92
CA ARG A 137 -1.14 23.63 9.43
C ARG A 137 -1.58 24.59 8.32
N ARG A 138 -0.93 24.52 7.17
CA ARG A 138 -1.23 25.41 6.03
C ARG A 138 -2.45 24.94 5.24
N LEU A 139 -2.58 23.64 5.01
CA LEU A 139 -3.58 23.07 4.11
C LEU A 139 -4.90 22.74 4.83
N VAL A 140 -4.84 22.44 6.12
CA VAL A 140 -5.97 22.08 6.99
C VAL A 140 -5.88 22.94 8.27
N PRO A 141 -6.25 24.24 8.20
CA PRO A 141 -6.06 25.17 9.32
C PRO A 141 -6.79 24.77 10.61
N GLU A 142 -7.89 24.02 10.50
CA GLU A 142 -8.71 23.54 11.62
C GLU A 142 -8.09 22.34 12.36
N VAL A 143 -6.95 21.80 11.90
CA VAL A 143 -6.36 20.60 12.47
C VAL A 143 -5.78 20.84 13.87
N GLU A 144 -6.15 19.99 14.81
CA GLU A 144 -5.55 19.89 16.14
C GLU A 144 -4.44 18.85 16.13
N PHE A 145 -3.33 19.12 16.83
CA PHE A 145 -2.19 18.20 16.85
C PHE A 145 -2.07 17.47 18.18
N ILE A 146 -1.91 16.15 18.10
CA ILE A 146 -1.52 15.28 19.21
C ILE A 146 -0.15 14.68 18.86
N SER A 147 0.84 14.89 19.71
CA SER A 147 2.16 14.27 19.56
C SER A 147 2.21 12.95 20.32
N ARG A 148 2.79 11.92 19.69
CA ARG A 148 3.05 10.62 20.29
C ARG A 148 4.54 10.35 20.29
N PRO A 149 5.27 10.72 21.36
CA PRO A 149 6.70 10.44 21.45
C PRO A 149 6.96 8.94 21.59
N ARG A 150 8.14 8.51 21.17
CA ARG A 150 8.64 7.17 21.46
C ARG A 150 9.22 7.16 22.87
N PHE A 151 8.84 6.18 23.68
CA PHE A 151 9.34 6.04 25.06
C PHE A 151 10.59 5.18 25.14
N SER A 152 10.84 4.30 24.16
CA SER A 152 12.03 3.45 24.10
C SER A 152 13.12 4.12 23.25
N GLU A 153 14.36 3.82 23.54
CA GLU A 153 15.51 4.27 22.74
C GLU A 153 15.70 3.40 21.50
N LEU A 154 16.27 4.02 20.47
CA LEU A 154 16.68 3.35 19.25
C LEU A 154 18.15 3.67 19.01
N THR A 155 19.02 2.65 19.11
CA THR A 155 20.46 2.83 19.12
C THR A 155 21.14 2.16 17.93
N TYR A 156 22.04 2.88 17.29
CA TYR A 156 22.87 2.35 16.21
C TYR A 156 24.01 1.49 16.73
N THR A 157 24.19 0.29 16.18
CA THR A 157 25.21 -0.67 16.62
C THR A 157 26.31 -0.95 15.61
N GLY A 158 26.31 -0.22 14.49
CA GLY A 158 27.29 -0.39 13.42
C GLY A 158 27.08 -1.63 12.54
N PRO A 159 28.05 -1.90 11.66
CA PRO A 159 28.01 -3.07 10.78
C PRO A 159 28.25 -4.37 11.56
N ARG A 160 27.48 -5.42 11.27
CA ARG A 160 27.66 -6.77 11.84
C ARG A 160 27.52 -7.83 10.77
N LYS A 161 28.38 -8.85 10.80
CA LYS A 161 28.24 -10.02 9.90
C LYS A 161 26.90 -10.73 10.18
N LEU A 162 26.26 -11.24 9.15
CA LEU A 162 24.99 -12.00 9.27
C LEU A 162 25.08 -13.11 10.34
N THR A 163 26.22 -13.80 10.41
CA THR A 163 26.48 -14.85 11.38
C THR A 163 26.54 -14.37 12.83
N ARG A 164 26.66 -13.07 13.07
CA ARG A 164 26.76 -12.44 14.41
C ARG A 164 25.55 -11.64 14.82
N LEU A 165 24.50 -11.64 13.99
CA LEU A 165 23.22 -11.03 14.36
C LEU A 165 22.58 -11.81 15.51
N SER A 166 21.99 -11.09 16.44
CA SER A 166 21.25 -11.68 17.56
C SER A 166 19.97 -12.34 17.07
N PRO A 167 19.44 -13.34 17.77
CA PRO A 167 18.05 -13.77 17.56
C PRO A 167 17.07 -12.57 17.60
N ARG A 168 15.89 -12.71 17.04
CA ARG A 168 14.88 -11.66 16.92
C ARG A 168 15.33 -10.46 16.07
N SER A 169 16.23 -10.71 15.11
CA SER A 169 16.67 -9.70 14.14
C SER A 169 15.86 -9.75 12.83
N ALA A 170 15.51 -8.57 12.32
CA ALA A 170 15.01 -8.39 10.97
C ALA A 170 16.12 -7.88 10.04
N ILE A 171 16.30 -8.54 8.91
CA ILE A 171 17.28 -8.16 7.88
C ILE A 171 16.47 -7.58 6.70
N VAL A 172 16.82 -6.36 6.30
CA VAL A 172 16.04 -5.61 5.29
C VAL A 172 16.86 -5.38 4.03
N ALA A 173 16.27 -5.78 2.90
CA ALA A 173 16.78 -5.53 1.56
C ALA A 173 15.66 -4.92 0.69
N PHE A 174 15.99 -4.46 -0.52
CA PHE A 174 15.04 -3.69 -1.35
C PHE A 174 14.68 -4.37 -2.68
N SER A 175 15.12 -5.60 -2.88
CA SER A 175 14.68 -6.45 -3.99
C SER A 175 14.25 -7.83 -3.49
N ALA A 176 13.34 -8.47 -4.20
CA ALA A 176 12.94 -9.83 -3.89
C ALA A 176 14.13 -10.81 -4.00
N ALA A 177 14.96 -10.65 -5.02
CA ALA A 177 16.15 -11.47 -5.24
C ALA A 177 17.13 -11.41 -4.05
N ASP A 178 17.39 -10.20 -3.53
CA ASP A 178 18.26 -10.02 -2.37
C ASP A 178 17.67 -10.65 -1.11
N VAL A 179 16.36 -10.46 -0.89
CA VAL A 179 15.65 -11.05 0.26
C VAL A 179 15.76 -12.57 0.23
N TYR A 180 15.56 -13.21 -0.92
CA TYR A 180 15.70 -14.66 -1.04
C TYR A 180 17.14 -15.14 -0.85
N SER A 181 18.10 -14.44 -1.46
CA SER A 181 19.51 -14.75 -1.31
C SER A 181 19.97 -14.70 0.16
N ILE A 182 19.53 -13.67 0.88
CA ILE A 182 19.84 -13.50 2.31
C ILE A 182 19.13 -14.57 3.15
N ALA A 183 17.85 -14.86 2.87
CA ALA A 183 17.11 -15.90 3.58
C ALA A 183 17.77 -17.26 3.41
N GLU A 184 18.27 -17.59 2.22
CA GLU A 184 19.00 -18.83 1.96
C GLU A 184 20.33 -18.88 2.72
N MET A 185 21.08 -17.76 2.78
CA MET A 185 22.30 -17.69 3.59
C MET A 185 22.00 -17.89 5.07
N VAL A 186 20.96 -17.25 5.61
CA VAL A 186 20.55 -17.41 7.01
C VAL A 186 20.11 -18.84 7.28
N ARG A 187 19.37 -19.46 6.38
CA ARG A 187 18.95 -20.86 6.49
C ARG A 187 20.15 -21.79 6.63
N ARG A 188 21.17 -21.64 5.78
CA ARG A 188 22.36 -22.48 5.80
C ARG A 188 23.23 -22.29 7.04
N GLN A 189 23.26 -21.09 7.61
CA GLN A 189 24.20 -20.71 8.66
C GLN A 189 23.58 -20.63 10.05
N ARG A 190 22.26 -20.37 10.13
CA ARG A 190 21.57 -20.01 11.37
C ARG A 190 20.25 -20.76 11.61
N GLY A 191 19.95 -21.78 10.82
CA GLY A 191 18.81 -22.65 11.05
C GLY A 191 17.50 -22.22 10.40
N GLY A 192 17.39 -21.02 9.88
CA GLY A 192 16.21 -20.57 9.13
C GLY A 192 15.83 -19.11 9.33
N ALA A 193 15.03 -18.60 8.40
CA ALA A 193 14.46 -17.27 8.46
C ALA A 193 13.05 -17.27 7.88
N ALA A 194 12.15 -16.48 8.46
CA ALA A 194 10.89 -16.13 7.83
C ALA A 194 11.13 -15.07 6.76
N VAL A 195 10.36 -15.12 5.67
CA VAL A 195 10.45 -14.17 4.55
C VAL A 195 9.17 -13.35 4.45
N VAL A 196 9.31 -12.03 4.37
CA VAL A 196 8.17 -11.11 4.23
C VAL A 196 8.38 -10.17 3.05
N LEU A 197 7.57 -10.38 2.03
CA LEU A 197 7.57 -9.60 0.78
C LEU A 197 6.15 -9.15 0.44
N GLY A 198 6.02 -7.98 -0.18
CA GLY A 198 4.76 -7.51 -0.74
C GLY A 198 4.19 -8.41 -1.85
N ALA A 199 5.06 -9.16 -2.53
CA ALA A 199 4.68 -10.12 -3.55
C ALA A 199 3.99 -11.39 -3.01
N LEU A 200 4.20 -11.74 -1.74
CA LEU A 200 3.55 -12.90 -1.12
C LEU A 200 2.05 -12.66 -0.92
N SER A 201 1.25 -13.71 -1.10
CA SER A 201 -0.16 -13.65 -0.72
C SER A 201 -0.31 -13.42 0.79
N PRO A 202 -1.45 -12.88 1.25
CA PRO A 202 -1.71 -12.72 2.66
C PRO A 202 -1.55 -14.02 3.45
N ARG A 203 -2.01 -15.14 2.89
CA ARG A 203 -1.93 -16.47 3.50
C ARG A 203 -0.47 -16.90 3.71
N THR A 204 0.34 -16.90 2.66
CA THR A 204 1.75 -17.30 2.73
C THR A 204 2.54 -16.41 3.68
N ARG A 205 2.31 -15.12 3.64
CA ARG A 205 2.96 -14.17 4.52
C ARG A 205 2.56 -14.36 5.98
N ASN A 206 1.27 -14.58 6.28
CA ASN A 206 0.83 -14.87 7.64
C ASN A 206 1.47 -16.15 8.17
N ALA A 207 1.65 -17.17 7.31
CA ALA A 207 2.38 -18.39 7.67
C ALA A 207 3.84 -18.08 8.01
N GLN A 208 4.54 -17.29 7.21
CA GLN A 208 5.93 -16.87 7.47
C GLN A 208 6.05 -16.05 8.77
N VAL A 209 5.15 -15.08 8.96
CA VAL A 209 5.10 -14.30 10.22
C VAL A 209 4.82 -15.22 11.42
N GLY A 210 3.92 -16.20 11.24
CA GLY A 210 3.61 -17.21 12.28
C GLY A 210 4.84 -18.00 12.74
N LEU A 211 5.68 -18.46 11.80
CA LEU A 211 6.94 -19.15 12.11
C LEU A 211 7.86 -18.29 12.99
N TYR A 212 7.99 -17.02 12.65
CA TYR A 212 8.82 -16.08 13.42
C TYR A 212 8.21 -15.78 14.79
N GLN A 213 6.90 -15.56 14.88
CA GLN A 213 6.23 -15.28 16.15
C GLN A 213 6.22 -16.48 17.08
N ALA A 214 6.08 -17.69 16.53
CA ALA A 214 6.16 -18.93 17.30
C ALA A 214 7.59 -19.28 17.81
N GLY A 215 8.60 -18.54 17.33
CA GLY A 215 10.00 -18.81 17.66
C GLY A 215 10.58 -20.03 16.95
N GLU A 216 9.93 -20.52 15.91
CA GLU A 216 10.46 -21.61 15.09
C GLU A 216 11.67 -21.17 14.25
N VAL A 217 11.74 -19.87 13.94
CA VAL A 217 12.89 -19.21 13.35
C VAL A 217 13.20 -17.91 14.11
N ASP A 218 14.49 -17.61 14.24
CA ASP A 218 14.99 -16.45 14.98
C ASP A 218 15.13 -15.18 14.12
N TYR A 219 15.09 -15.34 12.81
CA TYR A 219 15.38 -14.26 11.86
C TYR A 219 14.21 -14.02 10.92
N LEU A 220 14.06 -12.75 10.56
CA LEU A 220 13.13 -12.30 9.56
C LEU A 220 13.91 -11.63 8.43
N VAL A 221 13.62 -11.96 7.17
CA VAL A 221 14.17 -11.25 6.02
C VAL A 221 13.02 -10.60 5.27
N ALA A 222 13.08 -9.29 5.07
CA ALA A 222 11.95 -8.53 4.55
C ALA A 222 12.40 -7.39 3.62
N THR A 223 11.44 -6.86 2.85
CA THR A 223 11.61 -5.56 2.22
C THR A 223 11.26 -4.42 3.20
N ASP A 224 11.35 -3.16 2.73
CA ASP A 224 10.90 -1.97 3.46
C ASP A 224 9.42 -2.00 3.88
N ALA A 225 8.64 -2.92 3.33
CA ALA A 225 7.27 -3.20 3.79
C ALA A 225 7.20 -3.50 5.30
N ILE A 226 8.28 -3.97 5.92
CA ILE A 226 8.37 -4.13 7.38
C ILE A 226 8.15 -2.80 8.13
N GLY A 227 8.63 -1.68 7.57
CA GLY A 227 8.47 -0.35 8.13
C GLY A 227 7.01 0.11 8.23
N MET A 228 6.12 -0.44 7.42
CA MET A 228 4.74 -0.03 7.30
C MET A 228 3.74 -0.99 7.98
N GLY A 229 4.03 -1.46 9.20
CA GLY A 229 2.94 -1.95 10.06
C GLY A 229 2.78 -3.43 10.29
N LEU A 230 3.78 -4.25 10.03
CA LEU A 230 3.75 -5.63 10.54
C LEU A 230 3.92 -5.63 12.06
N ASN A 231 2.96 -6.23 12.77
CA ASN A 231 3.01 -6.35 14.22
C ASN A 231 3.91 -7.52 14.63
N MET A 232 5.22 -7.28 14.66
CA MET A 232 6.22 -8.29 15.01
C MET A 232 7.15 -7.76 16.09
N ASP A 233 7.55 -8.66 17.00
CA ASP A 233 8.54 -8.34 18.03
C ASP A 233 9.94 -8.51 17.44
N VAL A 234 10.54 -7.41 17.04
CA VAL A 234 11.88 -7.32 16.49
C VAL A 234 12.74 -6.53 17.46
N ASP A 235 13.87 -7.07 17.85
CA ASP A 235 14.81 -6.39 18.77
C ASP A 235 15.90 -5.62 18.01
N HIS A 236 16.27 -6.11 16.83
CA HIS A 236 17.30 -5.51 15.99
C HIS A 236 16.90 -5.48 14.52
N VAL A 237 17.15 -4.35 13.86
CA VAL A 237 17.00 -4.21 12.41
C VAL A 237 18.37 -4.05 11.75
N ALA A 238 18.71 -4.94 10.83
CA ALA A 238 19.94 -4.89 10.05
C ALA A 238 19.63 -4.56 8.57
N PHE A 239 20.15 -3.47 8.07
CA PHE A 239 20.04 -3.12 6.65
C PHE A 239 21.07 -3.92 5.85
N ALA A 240 20.64 -4.70 4.89
CA ALA A 240 21.49 -5.43 3.93
C ALA A 240 21.76 -4.64 2.65
N ALA A 241 21.10 -3.51 2.46
CA ALA A 241 21.35 -2.55 1.40
C ALA A 241 21.03 -1.13 1.90
N LEU A 242 21.72 -0.12 1.37
CA LEU A 242 21.50 1.30 1.69
C LEU A 242 20.97 2.09 0.47
N ARG A 243 20.68 1.39 -0.60
CA ARG A 243 20.11 1.96 -1.83
C ARG A 243 18.86 1.17 -2.22
N LYS A 244 17.87 1.89 -2.71
CA LYS A 244 16.67 1.29 -3.29
C LYS A 244 16.37 1.88 -4.67
N PHE A 245 15.63 1.14 -5.47
CA PHE A 245 15.12 1.63 -6.74
C PHE A 245 13.81 2.39 -6.49
N ASP A 246 13.75 3.66 -6.90
CA ASP A 246 12.61 4.54 -6.67
C ASP A 246 11.55 4.49 -7.80
N GLY A 247 11.65 3.49 -8.68
CA GLY A 247 10.84 3.37 -9.89
C GLY A 247 11.54 3.95 -11.14
N ARG A 248 12.65 4.70 -10.99
CA ARG A 248 13.41 5.31 -12.08
C ARG A 248 14.91 5.07 -11.97
N ALA A 249 15.46 5.26 -10.80
CA ALA A 249 16.89 5.14 -10.57
C ALA A 249 17.19 4.58 -9.16
N PRO A 250 18.34 3.91 -8.99
CA PRO A 250 18.85 3.56 -7.68
C PRO A 250 19.24 4.83 -6.90
N ARG A 251 18.68 5.04 -5.71
CA ARG A 251 19.04 6.14 -4.82
C ARG A 251 19.35 5.65 -3.41
N GLY A 252 20.07 6.46 -2.65
CA GLY A 252 20.30 6.23 -1.22
C GLY A 252 19.00 6.32 -0.42
N LEU A 253 19.00 5.67 0.75
CA LEU A 253 17.91 5.80 1.71
C LEU A 253 17.99 7.17 2.38
N GLU A 254 16.84 7.79 2.59
CA GLU A 254 16.72 8.99 3.40
C GLU A 254 16.65 8.64 4.89
N ALA A 255 17.08 9.55 5.77
CA ALA A 255 17.06 9.32 7.21
C ALA A 255 15.66 8.95 7.74
N SER A 256 14.60 9.56 7.21
CA SER A 256 13.22 9.26 7.55
C SER A 256 12.80 7.84 7.15
N GLU A 257 13.28 7.33 6.01
CA GLU A 257 13.05 5.95 5.57
C GLU A 257 13.79 4.96 6.47
N VAL A 258 15.05 5.24 6.79
CA VAL A 258 15.83 4.44 7.75
C VAL A 258 15.12 4.40 9.09
N ALA A 259 14.65 5.53 9.60
CA ALA A 259 13.92 5.61 10.86
C ALA A 259 12.61 4.84 10.87
N GLN A 260 11.86 4.87 9.77
CA GLN A 260 10.60 4.14 9.64
C GLN A 260 10.83 2.62 9.71
N ILE A 261 11.88 2.13 9.07
CA ILE A 261 12.25 0.72 9.06
C ILE A 261 12.88 0.33 10.40
N ALA A 262 13.92 1.06 10.84
CA ALA A 262 14.62 0.81 12.11
C ALA A 262 13.70 0.94 13.33
N GLY A 263 12.72 1.82 13.26
CA GLY A 263 11.72 2.05 14.31
C GLY A 263 10.85 0.82 14.63
N ARG A 264 10.94 -0.26 13.85
CA ARG A 264 10.33 -1.55 14.18
C ARG A 264 11.09 -2.31 15.25
N ALA A 265 12.37 -1.99 15.46
CA ALA A 265 13.15 -2.55 16.56
C ALA A 265 12.70 -1.95 17.90
N GLY A 266 12.52 -2.81 18.89
CA GLY A 266 11.98 -2.43 20.20
C GLY A 266 10.47 -2.19 20.18
N ARG A 267 9.83 -2.36 21.31
CA ARG A 267 8.38 -2.21 21.42
C ARG A 267 7.97 -1.63 22.76
N HIS A 268 7.09 -0.63 22.73
CA HIS A 268 6.61 0.11 23.92
C HIS A 268 7.77 0.67 24.76
N MET A 269 8.13 -0.01 25.85
CA MET A 269 9.20 0.37 26.75
C MET A 269 10.51 -0.38 26.47
N ASN A 270 10.51 -1.34 25.53
CA ASN A 270 11.72 -2.08 25.18
C ASN A 270 12.52 -1.32 24.14
N ASP A 271 13.80 -1.08 24.44
CA ASP A 271 14.73 -0.44 23.53
C ASP A 271 14.99 -1.31 22.30
N GLY A 272 15.24 -0.67 21.18
CA GLY A 272 15.57 -1.31 19.93
C GLY A 272 16.95 -0.93 19.45
N THR A 273 17.54 -1.78 18.61
CA THR A 273 18.82 -1.49 17.97
C THR A 273 18.71 -1.61 16.46
N PHE A 274 19.57 -0.89 15.77
CA PHE A 274 19.68 -1.00 14.31
C PHE A 274 21.13 -0.91 13.86
N GLY A 275 21.39 -1.41 12.68
CA GLY A 275 22.71 -1.41 12.08
C GLY A 275 22.66 -1.88 10.64
N THR A 276 23.81 -2.25 10.11
CA THR A 276 23.96 -2.76 8.77
C THR A 276 24.58 -4.16 8.79
N THR A 277 24.42 -4.92 7.68
CA THR A 277 25.21 -6.14 7.49
C THR A 277 26.66 -5.76 7.17
N GLY A 278 27.60 -6.62 7.57
CA GLY A 278 29.03 -6.31 7.50
C GLY A 278 29.57 -6.04 6.09
N ASP A 279 28.84 -6.47 5.07
CA ASP A 279 29.33 -6.41 3.67
C ASP A 279 29.08 -5.04 3.02
N ILE A 280 28.19 -4.21 3.58
CA ILE A 280 27.80 -2.91 2.96
C ILE A 280 28.37 -1.68 3.69
N GLY A 281 29.14 -1.88 4.75
CA GLY A 281 29.65 -0.80 5.58
C GLY A 281 28.61 -0.21 6.53
N GLY A 282 28.91 0.92 7.18
CA GLY A 282 28.03 1.61 8.12
C GLY A 282 27.11 2.62 7.46
N LEU A 283 26.13 3.09 8.23
CA LEU A 283 25.33 4.27 7.86
C LEU A 283 26.16 5.55 8.01
N GLU A 284 25.85 6.55 7.21
CA GLU A 284 26.42 7.88 7.34
C GLU A 284 26.09 8.48 8.73
N PRO A 285 27.06 9.14 9.39
CA PRO A 285 26.86 9.69 10.75
C PRO A 285 25.64 10.60 10.87
N ASP A 286 25.39 11.45 9.87
CA ASP A 286 24.26 12.38 9.86
C ASP A 286 22.90 11.63 9.85
N ILE A 287 22.84 10.49 9.13
CA ILE A 287 21.65 9.62 9.11
C ILE A 287 21.47 8.97 10.49
N VAL A 288 22.55 8.47 11.09
CA VAL A 288 22.51 7.86 12.42
C VAL A 288 21.99 8.86 13.45
N GLU A 289 22.56 10.06 13.49
CA GLU A 289 22.15 11.13 14.40
C GLU A 289 20.68 11.50 14.22
N ALA A 290 20.23 11.67 12.98
CA ALA A 290 18.85 11.99 12.67
C ALA A 290 17.87 10.90 13.12
N VAL A 291 18.25 9.62 12.97
CA VAL A 291 17.42 8.48 13.39
C VAL A 291 17.36 8.35 14.90
N GLU A 292 18.50 8.44 15.59
CA GLU A 292 18.57 8.31 17.06
C GLU A 292 17.89 9.50 17.76
N SER A 293 18.10 10.73 17.28
CA SER A 293 17.47 11.95 17.81
C SER A 293 16.04 12.17 17.33
N HIS A 294 15.59 11.39 16.34
CA HIS A 294 14.29 11.54 15.70
C HIS A 294 14.05 12.92 15.09
N ALA A 295 15.09 13.52 14.54
CA ALA A 295 15.07 14.85 13.92
C ALA A 295 15.17 14.75 12.42
N PHE A 296 14.05 15.00 11.71
CA PHE A 296 13.96 14.93 10.24
C PHE A 296 13.56 16.26 9.65
N GLN A 297 14.01 16.50 8.42
CA GLN A 297 13.61 17.68 7.68
C GLN A 297 12.10 17.66 7.41
N PRO A 298 11.39 18.76 7.65
CA PRO A 298 9.99 18.86 7.29
C PRO A 298 9.76 18.69 5.80
N LEU A 299 8.63 18.09 5.45
CA LEU A 299 8.19 18.01 4.06
C LEU A 299 7.93 19.41 3.51
N LYS A 300 8.40 19.68 2.30
CA LYS A 300 8.28 20.98 1.62
C LYS A 300 7.04 21.07 0.76
N THR A 301 6.64 19.96 0.14
CA THR A 301 5.53 19.88 -0.81
C THR A 301 4.83 18.54 -0.71
N LEU A 302 3.54 18.52 -1.07
CA LEU A 302 2.73 17.33 -1.23
C LEU A 302 2.37 17.15 -2.71
N GLN A 303 2.29 15.89 -3.14
CA GLN A 303 1.87 15.53 -4.47
C GLN A 303 0.37 15.78 -4.65
N TRP A 304 -0.02 16.45 -5.70
CA TRP A 304 -1.41 16.77 -5.97
C TRP A 304 -1.80 16.41 -7.40
N ARG A 305 -3.02 15.91 -7.57
CA ARG A 305 -3.66 15.71 -8.86
C ARG A 305 -5.08 16.24 -8.79
N ASN A 306 -5.54 16.89 -9.85
CA ASN A 306 -6.88 17.41 -9.91
C ASN A 306 -7.92 16.28 -9.77
N ALA A 307 -8.86 16.43 -8.84
CA ALA A 307 -9.96 15.50 -8.63
C ALA A 307 -11.20 15.84 -9.45
N GLU A 308 -11.31 17.10 -9.95
CA GLU A 308 -12.42 17.56 -10.76
C GLU A 308 -12.18 17.22 -12.24
N LEU A 309 -12.40 15.95 -12.59
CA LEU A 309 -12.15 15.44 -13.93
C LEU A 309 -13.32 15.74 -14.88
N ARG A 310 -12.98 16.08 -16.13
CA ARG A 310 -13.96 16.35 -17.20
C ARG A 310 -14.00 15.16 -18.17
N PHE A 311 -15.18 14.56 -18.32
CA PHE A 311 -15.37 13.37 -19.15
C PHE A 311 -16.10 13.65 -20.48
N THR A 312 -16.16 14.90 -20.89
CA THR A 312 -16.83 15.29 -22.16
C THR A 312 -16.10 14.79 -23.40
N SER A 313 -14.78 14.65 -23.32
CA SER A 313 -13.93 14.04 -24.35
C SER A 313 -12.62 13.54 -23.70
N VAL A 314 -11.84 12.74 -24.43
CA VAL A 314 -10.52 12.29 -23.99
C VAL A 314 -9.58 13.47 -23.77
N GLU A 315 -9.59 14.47 -24.65
CA GLU A 315 -8.78 15.68 -24.53
C GLU A 315 -9.19 16.51 -23.30
N ALA A 316 -10.50 16.62 -23.03
CA ALA A 316 -10.99 17.33 -21.84
C ALA A 316 -10.56 16.62 -20.55
N LEU A 317 -10.57 15.28 -20.55
CA LEU A 317 -10.08 14.47 -19.45
C LEU A 317 -8.58 14.70 -19.24
N GLN A 318 -7.76 14.58 -20.28
CA GLN A 318 -6.32 14.82 -20.21
C GLN A 318 -6.00 16.25 -19.76
N GLY A 319 -6.70 17.24 -20.28
CA GLY A 319 -6.57 18.64 -19.86
C GLY A 319 -6.87 18.85 -18.38
N SER A 320 -7.94 18.21 -17.88
CA SER A 320 -8.29 18.28 -16.46
C SER A 320 -7.29 17.57 -15.55
N LEU A 321 -6.71 16.44 -15.97
CA LEU A 321 -5.63 15.73 -15.25
C LEU A 321 -4.32 16.54 -15.20
N ASN A 322 -4.06 17.36 -16.23
CA ASN A 322 -2.85 18.18 -16.33
C ASN A 322 -2.94 19.53 -15.60
N ARG A 323 -4.05 19.82 -14.95
CA ARG A 323 -4.23 21.06 -14.20
C ARG A 323 -3.19 21.16 -13.07
N HIS A 324 -2.65 22.36 -12.86
CA HIS A 324 -1.74 22.68 -11.77
C HIS A 324 -2.51 23.08 -10.50
N PRO A 325 -1.97 22.80 -9.30
CA PRO A 325 -2.56 23.24 -8.06
C PRO A 325 -2.41 24.77 -7.91
N ASP A 326 -3.38 25.39 -7.26
CA ASP A 326 -3.40 26.81 -6.95
C ASP A 326 -3.01 27.14 -5.48
N ARG A 327 -2.80 26.11 -4.65
CA ARG A 327 -2.47 26.26 -3.23
C ARG A 327 -0.98 26.05 -2.97
N PRO A 328 -0.32 26.97 -2.22
CA PRO A 328 1.08 26.80 -1.81
C PRO A 328 1.29 25.53 -0.99
N GLY A 329 2.37 24.81 -1.26
CA GLY A 329 2.69 23.53 -0.64
C GLY A 329 2.19 22.32 -1.41
N LEU A 330 1.42 22.51 -2.47
CA LEU A 330 1.04 21.46 -3.40
C LEU A 330 1.84 21.57 -4.68
N ILE A 331 2.28 20.43 -5.22
CA ILE A 331 2.89 20.32 -6.55
C ILE A 331 2.10 19.32 -7.38
N ARG A 332 1.99 19.59 -8.68
CA ARG A 332 1.39 18.60 -9.59
C ARG A 332 2.20 17.32 -9.53
N SER A 333 1.53 16.20 -9.21
CA SER A 333 2.16 14.89 -9.26
C SER A 333 2.66 14.58 -10.67
N ARG A 334 3.74 13.80 -10.76
CA ARG A 334 4.12 13.20 -12.03
C ARG A 334 2.98 12.33 -12.56
N ASP A 335 3.00 12.09 -13.88
CA ASP A 335 1.99 11.25 -14.51
C ASP A 335 2.08 9.83 -13.92
N ALA A 336 1.00 9.40 -13.29
CA ALA A 336 0.87 8.06 -12.74
C ALA A 336 0.54 7.05 -13.85
N ASP A 337 0.63 5.76 -13.56
CA ASP A 337 0.45 4.68 -14.54
C ASP A 337 -0.89 4.77 -15.28
N ASP A 338 -1.97 5.17 -14.59
CA ASP A 338 -3.29 5.37 -15.17
C ASP A 338 -3.30 6.51 -16.21
N GLN A 339 -2.62 7.60 -15.92
CA GLN A 339 -2.49 8.74 -16.83
C GLN A 339 -1.59 8.41 -18.02
N LEU A 340 -0.50 7.68 -17.81
CA LEU A 340 0.38 7.20 -18.87
C LEU A 340 -0.36 6.22 -19.80
N ALA A 341 -1.16 5.31 -19.22
CA ALA A 341 -2.01 4.40 -19.99
C ALA A 341 -3.03 5.16 -20.84
N LEU A 342 -3.69 6.18 -20.28
CA LEU A 342 -4.61 7.04 -21.01
C LEU A 342 -3.92 7.76 -22.16
N GLN A 343 -2.73 8.31 -21.95
CA GLN A 343 -1.95 8.98 -23.00
C GLN A 343 -1.57 8.02 -24.14
N ALA A 344 -1.23 6.78 -23.80
CA ALA A 344 -0.91 5.76 -24.79
C ALA A 344 -2.15 5.31 -25.58
N LEU A 345 -3.27 5.04 -24.91
CA LEU A 345 -4.53 4.65 -25.54
C LEU A 345 -5.15 5.78 -26.35
N ALA A 346 -4.94 7.03 -25.99
CA ALA A 346 -5.40 8.19 -26.75
C ALA A 346 -4.69 8.37 -28.11
N ARG A 347 -3.68 7.57 -28.43
CA ARG A 347 -3.04 7.50 -29.75
C ARG A 347 -3.65 6.44 -30.66
N ASP A 348 -4.49 5.57 -30.14
CA ASP A 348 -5.18 4.52 -30.87
C ASP A 348 -6.51 5.07 -31.42
N GLU A 349 -6.61 5.19 -32.73
CA GLU A 349 -7.80 5.73 -33.43
C GLU A 349 -9.07 4.91 -33.12
N GLU A 350 -8.96 3.60 -32.97
CA GLU A 350 -10.10 2.75 -32.62
C GLU A 350 -10.60 3.04 -31.21
N VAL A 351 -9.69 3.24 -30.26
CA VAL A 351 -10.04 3.63 -28.89
C VAL A 351 -10.73 4.99 -28.87
N LEU A 352 -10.18 5.99 -29.56
CA LEU A 352 -10.80 7.33 -29.66
C LEU A 352 -12.18 7.28 -30.26
N LYS A 353 -12.37 6.51 -31.34
CA LYS A 353 -13.68 6.33 -31.96
C LYS A 353 -14.70 5.70 -31.01
N ARG A 354 -14.26 4.72 -30.19
CA ARG A 354 -15.12 4.08 -29.20
C ARG A 354 -15.41 4.96 -27.99
N ALA A 355 -14.49 5.87 -27.63
CA ALA A 355 -14.64 6.85 -26.57
C ALA A 355 -15.45 8.10 -26.98
N GLY A 356 -16.38 7.96 -27.93
CA GLY A 356 -17.16 9.05 -28.51
C GLY A 356 -18.30 9.62 -27.63
N SER A 357 -18.46 9.16 -26.39
CA SER A 357 -19.46 9.68 -25.44
C SER A 357 -18.86 9.88 -24.05
N PRO A 358 -19.42 10.76 -23.20
CA PRO A 358 -18.94 10.96 -21.83
C PRO A 358 -18.88 9.68 -21.00
N ASP A 359 -19.84 8.78 -21.16
CA ASP A 359 -19.87 7.49 -20.45
C ASP A 359 -18.74 6.58 -20.89
N HIS A 360 -18.43 6.55 -22.18
CA HIS A 360 -17.30 5.76 -22.69
C HIS A 360 -15.95 6.39 -22.35
N VAL A 361 -15.84 7.70 -22.24
CA VAL A 361 -14.63 8.37 -21.74
C VAL A 361 -14.41 8.02 -20.26
N ARG A 362 -15.48 8.01 -19.45
CA ARG A 362 -15.42 7.57 -18.06
C ARG A 362 -15.02 6.10 -17.96
N LEU A 363 -15.61 5.24 -18.77
CA LEU A 363 -15.24 3.82 -18.83
C LEU A 363 -13.77 3.63 -19.25
N LEU A 364 -13.28 4.41 -20.22
CA LEU A 364 -11.86 4.38 -20.61
C LEU A 364 -10.96 4.73 -19.43
N TRP A 365 -11.33 5.77 -18.66
CA TRP A 365 -10.60 6.14 -17.46
C TRP A 365 -10.62 5.03 -16.39
N ASP A 366 -11.77 4.40 -16.16
CA ASP A 366 -11.89 3.27 -15.24
C ASP A 366 -11.00 2.09 -15.66
N VAL A 367 -10.89 1.83 -16.96
CA VAL A 367 -9.98 0.80 -17.51
C VAL A 367 -8.52 1.19 -17.31
N CYS A 368 -8.15 2.46 -17.54
CA CYS A 368 -6.79 2.94 -17.31
C CYS A 368 -6.34 2.81 -15.84
N GLN A 369 -7.28 2.80 -14.89
CA GLN A 369 -7.00 2.65 -13.47
C GLN A 369 -6.73 1.20 -13.04
N ILE A 370 -6.81 0.21 -13.93
CA ILE A 370 -6.40 -1.17 -13.63
C ILE A 370 -4.90 -1.17 -13.34
N PRO A 371 -4.46 -1.58 -12.12
CA PRO A 371 -3.05 -1.54 -11.76
C PRO A 371 -2.20 -2.52 -12.56
N ASP A 372 -0.99 -2.11 -12.93
CA ASP A 372 0.02 -3.03 -13.44
C ASP A 372 0.80 -3.68 -12.28
N PHE A 373 0.26 -4.73 -11.71
CA PHE A 373 0.91 -5.47 -10.62
C PHE A 373 2.21 -6.16 -11.04
N ARG A 374 2.38 -6.41 -12.34
CA ARG A 374 3.58 -7.08 -12.87
C ARG A 374 4.75 -6.13 -13.02
N LYS A 375 4.50 -4.82 -13.02
CA LYS A 375 5.46 -3.78 -13.46
C LYS A 375 6.08 -4.17 -14.80
N SER A 376 5.22 -4.68 -15.70
CA SER A 376 5.60 -5.12 -17.04
C SER A 376 5.99 -3.92 -17.90
N LEU A 377 6.50 -4.18 -19.09
CA LEU A 377 6.68 -3.11 -20.06
C LEU A 377 5.34 -2.40 -20.29
N ALA A 378 5.32 -1.08 -20.15
CA ALA A 378 4.12 -0.24 -20.26
C ALA A 378 3.28 -0.55 -21.51
N GLU A 379 3.93 -0.97 -22.59
CA GLU A 379 3.28 -1.38 -23.83
C GLU A 379 2.40 -2.64 -23.68
N GLN A 380 2.85 -3.65 -22.93
CA GLN A 380 2.06 -4.88 -22.73
C GLN A 380 0.82 -4.61 -21.89
N HIS A 381 0.96 -3.81 -20.85
CA HIS A 381 -0.17 -3.41 -20.02
C HIS A 381 -1.17 -2.57 -20.82
N THR A 382 -0.71 -1.59 -21.58
CA THR A 382 -1.54 -0.74 -22.45
C THR A 382 -2.31 -1.57 -23.48
N ARG A 383 -1.68 -2.58 -24.11
CA ARG A 383 -2.37 -3.49 -25.03
C ARG A 383 -3.50 -4.26 -24.35
N LEU A 384 -3.27 -4.74 -23.12
CA LEU A 384 -4.29 -5.41 -22.33
C LEU A 384 -5.46 -4.47 -22.01
N LEU A 385 -5.19 -3.25 -21.56
CA LEU A 385 -6.21 -2.24 -21.27
C LEU A 385 -7.03 -1.90 -22.54
N GLY A 386 -6.38 -1.74 -23.69
CA GLY A 386 -7.04 -1.53 -24.96
C GLY A 386 -7.99 -2.68 -25.34
N ALA A 387 -7.56 -3.93 -25.13
CA ALA A 387 -8.40 -5.11 -25.38
C ALA A 387 -9.62 -5.14 -24.44
N ILE A 388 -9.42 -4.86 -23.14
CA ILE A 388 -10.51 -4.77 -22.16
C ILE A 388 -11.52 -3.69 -22.58
N PHE A 389 -11.06 -2.49 -22.93
CA PHE A 389 -11.92 -1.39 -23.35
C PHE A 389 -12.74 -1.72 -24.62
N ARG A 390 -12.11 -2.37 -25.61
CA ARG A 390 -12.81 -2.83 -26.82
C ARG A 390 -13.94 -3.81 -26.50
N HIS A 391 -13.70 -4.78 -25.61
CA HIS A 391 -14.74 -5.71 -25.19
C HIS A 391 -15.89 -5.00 -24.45
N LEU A 392 -15.57 -4.10 -23.53
CA LEU A 392 -16.56 -3.39 -22.72
C LEU A 392 -17.40 -2.38 -23.54
N THR A 393 -16.88 -1.91 -24.67
CA THR A 393 -17.59 -1.03 -25.62
C THR A 393 -18.22 -1.78 -26.79
N SER A 394 -18.15 -3.10 -26.83
CA SER A 394 -18.81 -3.96 -27.79
C SER A 394 -20.26 -4.28 -27.35
N PRO A 395 -21.13 -4.81 -28.22
CA PRO A 395 -22.57 -4.98 -27.93
C PRO A 395 -22.90 -5.70 -26.63
N GLY A 396 -22.06 -6.64 -26.18
CA GLY A 396 -22.25 -7.34 -24.92
C GLY A 396 -21.94 -6.52 -23.66
N ARG A 397 -21.21 -5.42 -23.79
CA ARG A 397 -20.76 -4.52 -22.69
C ARG A 397 -20.10 -5.24 -21.51
N ARG A 398 -19.56 -6.42 -21.77
CA ARG A 398 -18.86 -7.28 -20.77
C ARG A 398 -17.69 -7.98 -21.42
N LEU A 399 -16.76 -8.43 -20.60
CA LEU A 399 -15.67 -9.28 -21.04
C LEU A 399 -16.21 -10.66 -21.41
N PRO A 400 -15.89 -11.20 -22.61
CA PRO A 400 -16.28 -12.55 -22.98
C PRO A 400 -15.68 -13.58 -22.00
N ALA A 401 -16.51 -14.51 -21.54
CA ALA A 401 -16.08 -15.52 -20.58
C ALA A 401 -14.92 -16.39 -21.10
N ASP A 402 -14.99 -16.76 -22.40
CA ASP A 402 -13.93 -17.54 -23.04
C ASP A 402 -12.60 -16.80 -23.14
N TRP A 403 -12.66 -15.51 -23.44
CA TRP A 403 -11.49 -14.67 -23.50
C TRP A 403 -10.84 -14.52 -22.11
N LEU A 404 -11.65 -14.27 -21.08
CA LEU A 404 -11.19 -14.17 -19.70
C LEU A 404 -10.62 -15.50 -19.20
N ASP A 405 -11.28 -16.61 -19.52
CA ASP A 405 -10.81 -17.96 -19.21
C ASP A 405 -9.43 -18.24 -19.81
N ALA A 406 -9.21 -17.86 -21.08
CA ALA A 406 -7.92 -18.02 -21.75
C ALA A 406 -6.81 -17.20 -21.08
N GLN A 407 -7.11 -16.00 -20.56
CA GLN A 407 -6.13 -15.19 -19.83
C GLN A 407 -5.75 -15.85 -18.49
N VAL A 408 -6.74 -16.33 -17.75
CA VAL A 408 -6.56 -16.90 -16.41
C VAL A 408 -5.89 -18.26 -16.47
N LYS A 409 -6.23 -19.13 -17.43
CA LYS A 409 -5.59 -20.46 -17.63
C LYS A 409 -4.09 -20.39 -17.88
N ARG A 410 -3.60 -19.33 -18.55
CA ARG A 410 -2.15 -19.16 -18.79
C ARG A 410 -1.36 -18.94 -17.51
N ILE A 411 -2.00 -18.47 -16.47
CA ILE A 411 -1.39 -18.13 -15.19
C ILE A 411 -1.48 -19.29 -14.20
N ASP A 412 -2.49 -20.15 -14.35
CA ASP A 412 -2.78 -21.26 -13.44
C ASP A 412 -1.80 -22.43 -13.64
N ARG A 413 -0.53 -22.20 -13.30
CA ARG A 413 0.57 -23.14 -13.41
C ARG A 413 1.53 -22.96 -12.25
N THR A 414 1.76 -23.97 -11.46
CA THR A 414 2.63 -23.97 -10.27
C THR A 414 4.08 -24.38 -10.54
N ASP A 415 4.40 -24.74 -11.79
CA ASP A 415 5.77 -25.00 -12.24
C ASP A 415 6.57 -23.71 -12.45
N GLY A 416 7.88 -23.80 -12.36
CA GLY A 416 8.81 -22.70 -12.63
C GLY A 416 9.60 -22.26 -11.42
N GLU A 417 10.53 -21.33 -11.65
CA GLU A 417 11.35 -20.70 -10.62
C GLU A 417 10.57 -19.65 -9.82
N MET A 418 11.14 -19.18 -8.71
CA MET A 418 10.50 -18.19 -7.82
C MET A 418 10.04 -16.93 -8.57
N ASP A 419 10.86 -16.37 -9.45
CA ASP A 419 10.52 -15.16 -10.23
C ASP A 419 9.31 -15.40 -11.15
N THR A 420 9.20 -16.62 -11.70
CA THR A 420 8.06 -17.02 -12.53
C THR A 420 6.78 -17.08 -11.69
N LEU A 421 6.84 -17.66 -10.50
CA LEU A 421 5.70 -17.74 -9.59
C LEU A 421 5.28 -16.35 -9.10
N ILE A 422 6.23 -15.50 -8.73
CA ILE A 422 5.97 -14.09 -8.34
C ILE A 422 5.29 -13.34 -9.48
N THR A 423 5.77 -13.49 -10.71
CA THR A 423 5.17 -12.86 -11.89
C THR A 423 3.75 -13.34 -12.14
N ARG A 424 3.48 -14.63 -11.96
CA ARG A 424 2.12 -15.20 -12.09
C ARG A 424 1.19 -14.71 -10.97
N ILE A 425 1.67 -14.63 -9.74
CA ILE A 425 0.91 -14.06 -8.61
C ILE A 425 0.54 -12.60 -8.91
N ALA A 426 1.49 -11.80 -9.39
CA ALA A 426 1.21 -10.43 -9.80
C ALA A 426 0.18 -10.36 -10.94
N ASN A 427 0.25 -11.28 -11.90
CA ASN A 427 -0.66 -11.32 -13.03
C ASN A 427 -2.09 -11.73 -12.62
N VAL A 428 -2.26 -12.72 -11.73
CA VAL A 428 -3.60 -13.10 -11.27
C VAL A 428 -4.29 -11.97 -10.51
N ARG A 429 -3.54 -11.10 -9.83
CA ARG A 429 -4.09 -9.92 -9.14
C ARG A 429 -4.77 -8.93 -10.08
N THR A 430 -4.26 -8.76 -11.30
CA THR A 430 -4.94 -7.96 -12.33
C THR A 430 -6.34 -8.51 -12.61
N TRP A 431 -6.48 -9.82 -12.74
CA TRP A 431 -7.78 -10.47 -13.00
C TRP A 431 -8.67 -10.49 -11.77
N THR A 432 -8.11 -10.61 -10.58
CA THR A 432 -8.85 -10.41 -9.32
C THR A 432 -9.44 -8.99 -9.26
N TYR A 433 -8.64 -7.96 -9.57
CA TYR A 433 -9.12 -6.59 -9.66
C TYR A 433 -10.28 -6.43 -10.66
N VAL A 434 -10.12 -6.97 -11.87
CA VAL A 434 -11.15 -6.95 -12.92
C VAL A 434 -12.42 -7.67 -12.46
N SER A 435 -12.31 -8.80 -11.78
CA SER A 435 -13.45 -9.58 -11.30
C SER A 435 -14.30 -8.84 -10.25
N HIS A 436 -13.73 -7.86 -9.55
CA HIS A 436 -14.47 -7.01 -8.62
C HIS A 436 -15.30 -5.90 -9.31
N ARG A 437 -15.17 -5.74 -10.63
CA ARG A 437 -16.00 -4.86 -11.43
C ARG A 437 -17.22 -5.64 -11.93
N ALA A 438 -18.29 -5.65 -11.12
CA ALA A 438 -19.48 -6.47 -11.37
C ALA A 438 -20.14 -6.20 -12.76
N ASP A 439 -20.00 -4.98 -13.28
CA ASP A 439 -20.55 -4.61 -14.59
C ASP A 439 -19.70 -5.15 -15.76
N TRP A 440 -18.45 -5.56 -15.50
CA TRP A 440 -17.51 -5.98 -16.54
C TRP A 440 -17.52 -7.49 -16.81
N VAL A 441 -17.94 -8.29 -15.85
CA VAL A 441 -17.92 -9.75 -15.94
C VAL A 441 -19.31 -10.35 -15.70
N ALA A 442 -19.56 -11.49 -16.29
CA ALA A 442 -20.90 -12.11 -16.22
C ALA A 442 -21.19 -12.75 -14.85
N ASP A 443 -20.20 -13.33 -14.21
CA ASP A 443 -20.30 -13.97 -12.89
C ASP A 443 -19.16 -13.51 -11.98
N PRO A 444 -19.26 -12.33 -11.35
CA PRO A 444 -18.19 -11.77 -10.56
C PRO A 444 -17.73 -12.67 -9.42
N LEU A 445 -18.66 -13.33 -8.73
CA LEU A 445 -18.33 -14.19 -7.58
C LEU A 445 -17.53 -15.41 -7.99
N ALA A 446 -17.94 -16.11 -9.06
CA ALA A 446 -17.20 -17.25 -9.57
C ALA A 446 -15.78 -16.88 -10.02
N TRP A 447 -15.60 -15.70 -10.67
CA TRP A 447 -14.29 -15.22 -11.06
C TRP A 447 -13.42 -14.83 -9.89
N GLN A 448 -13.98 -14.19 -8.86
CA GLN A 448 -13.27 -13.85 -7.61
C GLN A 448 -12.80 -15.10 -6.88
N GLU A 449 -13.66 -16.10 -6.73
CA GLU A 449 -13.30 -17.38 -6.10
C GLU A 449 -12.20 -18.09 -6.89
N ARG A 450 -12.31 -18.12 -8.21
CA ARG A 450 -11.34 -18.77 -9.08
C ARG A 450 -9.97 -18.08 -9.05
N THR A 451 -9.92 -16.76 -9.17
CA THR A 451 -8.65 -16.01 -9.13
C THR A 451 -7.99 -16.11 -7.77
N ARG A 452 -8.77 -16.10 -6.67
CA ARG A 452 -8.26 -16.35 -5.33
C ARG A 452 -7.67 -17.75 -5.17
N ALA A 453 -8.37 -18.77 -5.65
CA ALA A 453 -7.86 -20.14 -5.60
C ALA A 453 -6.57 -20.33 -6.39
N ILE A 454 -6.40 -19.63 -7.51
CA ILE A 454 -5.15 -19.62 -8.29
C ILE A 454 -4.04 -18.90 -7.51
N GLU A 455 -4.32 -17.73 -6.92
CA GLU A 455 -3.35 -16.99 -6.10
C GLU A 455 -2.88 -17.83 -4.92
N ASP A 456 -3.78 -18.55 -4.25
CA ASP A 456 -3.45 -19.43 -3.13
C ASP A 456 -2.54 -20.59 -3.58
N ARG A 457 -2.86 -21.29 -4.68
CA ARG A 457 -2.01 -22.35 -5.23
C ARG A 457 -0.62 -21.87 -5.62
N LEU A 458 -0.54 -20.73 -6.29
CA LEU A 458 0.74 -20.13 -6.68
C LEU A 458 1.57 -19.71 -5.44
N SER A 459 0.89 -19.21 -4.41
CA SER A 459 1.52 -18.82 -3.16
C SER A 459 2.01 -19.99 -2.34
N ASP A 460 1.24 -21.10 -2.33
CA ASP A 460 1.67 -22.36 -1.71
C ASP A 460 2.91 -22.92 -2.43
N ALA A 461 2.91 -22.94 -3.76
CA ALA A 461 4.06 -23.36 -4.56
C ALA A 461 5.29 -22.47 -4.32
N LEU A 462 5.09 -21.15 -4.19
CA LEU A 462 6.17 -20.23 -3.84
C LEU A 462 6.70 -20.48 -2.42
N HIS A 463 5.80 -20.73 -1.46
CA HIS A 463 6.17 -21.07 -0.09
C HIS A 463 7.00 -22.35 -0.02
N GLU A 464 6.60 -23.41 -0.74
CA GLU A 464 7.38 -24.64 -0.83
C GLU A 464 8.78 -24.43 -1.37
N ARG A 465 8.93 -23.57 -2.40
CA ARG A 465 10.25 -23.20 -2.96
C ARG A 465 11.12 -22.41 -1.96
N LEU A 466 10.50 -21.66 -1.08
CA LEU A 466 11.20 -20.90 -0.02
C LEU A 466 11.67 -21.79 1.14
N THR A 467 10.99 -22.93 1.35
CA THR A 467 11.26 -23.84 2.48
C THR A 467 12.12 -25.04 2.11
N GLN A 468 12.26 -25.36 0.82
CA GLN A 468 13.21 -26.34 0.29
C GLN A 468 14.62 -25.78 0.17
#